data_b122345519df94cbc2c598604868c0c3
#
_entry.id   b122345519df94cbc2c598604868c0c3
#
_cell.length_a   1.000
_cell.length_b   1.000
_cell.length_c   1.000
_cell.angle_alpha   90.00
_cell.angle_beta   90.00
_cell.angle_gamma   90.00
#
_symmetry.space_group_name_H-M   'P 1'
#
loop_
_entity.id
_entity.type
_entity.pdbx_description
1 polymer ?
#
loop_
_entity_poly.entity_id
_entity_poly.type
_entity_poly.pdbx_seq_one_letter_code
_entity_poly.pdbx_strand_id
1 'polypeptide(L)'
;TVRSSNRMECVGECWTSPHQAMLLNAARVNGEPSISHWRQWANSIELDNVDTASHRLLPLLYRNLTRQGVEHPDMDRYKGIYRRTWYRNQILMHKLQSVVGMLGSHQIDTMLLKGSAMIVGYYADHGVRSMNDFDILVPVHQVHDVINLLASSEWHTEFPTVASRIRFTHSMLFQDAGGHDFD
;
A
#
# COMPACT_ATOMS: atom_id res chain seq x y z
N THR A 1 -36.27 -20.87 19.97
CA THR A 1 -34.89 -20.95 20.51
C THR A 1 -33.95 -20.64 19.40
N VAL A 2 -33.59 -19.38 19.26
CA VAL A 2 -32.59 -18.89 18.28
C VAL A 2 -31.24 -19.05 18.92
N ARG A 3 -30.39 -19.88 18.35
CA ARG A 3 -28.99 -20.03 18.78
C ARG A 3 -28.18 -18.82 18.30
N SER A 4 -27.65 -18.16 19.28
CA SER A 4 -26.68 -17.07 19.30
C SER A 4 -25.44 -17.37 18.46
N SER A 5 -25.10 -16.36 17.67
CA SER A 5 -23.80 -15.89 17.21
C SER A 5 -22.58 -16.79 17.47
N ASN A 6 -22.02 -17.31 16.40
CA ASN A 6 -20.62 -17.74 16.34
C ASN A 6 -19.72 -16.53 16.62
N ARG A 7 -19.26 -16.41 17.86
CA ARG A 7 -17.98 -15.74 18.15
C ARG A 7 -16.89 -16.60 17.54
N MET A 8 -16.29 -16.11 16.48
CA MET A 8 -14.98 -16.61 16.08
C MET A 8 -14.02 -16.26 17.23
N GLU A 9 -13.73 -17.23 18.07
CA GLU A 9 -12.62 -17.17 19.02
C GLU A 9 -11.33 -17.17 18.20
N CYS A 10 -10.68 -16.04 18.17
CA CYS A 10 -9.39 -15.86 17.53
C CYS A 10 -8.31 -16.40 18.45
N VAL A 11 -7.65 -17.45 18.03
CA VAL A 11 -6.54 -18.07 18.74
C VAL A 11 -5.23 -17.52 18.19
N GLY A 12 -4.51 -16.69 18.98
CA GLY A 12 -3.15 -16.27 18.70
C GLY A 12 -2.91 -14.75 18.72
N GLU A 13 -1.73 -14.34 19.07
CA GLU A 13 -1.27 -12.95 19.30
C GLU A 13 -1.17 -12.07 18.04
N CYS A 14 -1.64 -12.53 16.88
CA CYS A 14 -1.62 -11.79 15.61
C CYS A 14 -2.80 -10.82 15.44
N TRP A 15 -3.62 -10.62 16.44
CA TRP A 15 -4.87 -9.89 16.29
C TRP A 15 -4.74 -8.42 16.68
N THR A 16 -5.47 -7.63 15.93
CA THR A 16 -5.58 -6.20 16.12
C THR A 16 -6.05 -5.86 17.53
N SER A 17 -5.47 -4.83 18.12
CA SER A 17 -6.01 -4.26 19.36
C SER A 17 -7.47 -3.84 19.17
N PRO A 18 -8.28 -3.69 20.24
CA PRO A 18 -9.65 -3.16 20.12
C PRO A 18 -9.71 -1.85 19.34
N HIS A 19 -8.74 -0.95 19.51
CA HIS A 19 -8.66 0.31 18.77
C HIS A 19 -8.42 0.10 17.27
N GLN A 20 -7.52 -0.80 16.91
CA GLN A 20 -7.29 -1.16 15.51
C GLN A 20 -8.51 -1.83 14.89
N ALA A 21 -9.23 -2.68 15.62
CA ALA A 21 -10.45 -3.31 15.15
C ALA A 21 -11.56 -2.27 14.86
N MET A 22 -11.72 -1.26 15.71
CA MET A 22 -12.66 -0.15 15.46
C MET A 22 -12.27 0.62 14.19
N LEU A 23 -11.00 0.95 14.04
CA LEU A 23 -10.49 1.67 12.86
C LEU A 23 -10.67 0.84 11.57
N LEU A 24 -10.38 -0.46 11.60
CA LEU A 24 -10.61 -1.37 10.48
C LEU A 24 -12.08 -1.40 10.06
N ASN A 25 -13.02 -1.46 11.01
CA ASN A 25 -14.45 -1.42 10.73
C ASN A 25 -14.89 -0.09 10.10
N ALA A 26 -14.29 1.01 10.53
CA ALA A 26 -14.54 2.34 9.95
C ALA A 26 -13.91 2.51 8.56
N ALA A 27 -12.78 1.84 8.32
CA ALA A 27 -12.03 1.90 7.06
C ALA A 27 -12.42 0.80 6.05
N ARG A 28 -13.50 0.06 6.26
CA ARG A 28 -13.94 -1.03 5.34
C ARG A 28 -14.17 -0.51 3.93
N VAL A 29 -13.73 -1.29 2.97
CA VAL A 29 -13.90 -0.99 1.53
C VAL A 29 -15.20 -1.60 1.02
N ASN A 30 -15.47 -2.85 1.40
CA ASN A 30 -16.69 -3.57 1.07
C ASN A 30 -17.65 -3.58 2.27
N GLY A 31 -18.88 -3.21 2.04
CA GLY A 31 -19.89 -3.04 3.07
C GLY A 31 -19.96 -1.61 3.62
N GLU A 32 -20.88 -1.36 4.52
CA GLU A 32 -21.06 -0.05 5.14
C GLU A 32 -19.91 0.24 6.12
N PRO A 33 -19.10 1.29 5.88
CA PRO A 33 -18.14 1.75 6.87
C PRO A 33 -18.85 2.22 8.13
N SER A 34 -18.37 1.80 9.28
CA SER A 34 -19.06 2.09 10.54
C SER A 34 -18.63 3.42 11.14
N ILE A 35 -19.49 4.44 11.01
CA ILE A 35 -19.28 5.75 11.66
C ILE A 35 -19.25 5.60 13.19
N SER A 36 -20.05 4.71 13.76
CA SER A 36 -20.07 4.49 15.22
C SER A 36 -18.72 3.95 15.73
N HIS A 37 -18.11 3.02 15.03
CA HIS A 37 -16.76 2.53 15.36
C HIS A 37 -15.70 3.60 15.19
N TRP A 38 -15.81 4.43 14.15
CA TRP A 38 -14.91 5.56 13.98
C TRP A 38 -15.04 6.56 15.15
N ARG A 39 -16.26 6.93 15.54
CA ARG A 39 -16.46 7.85 16.68
C ARG A 39 -15.88 7.30 17.98
N GLN A 40 -16.08 6.01 18.24
CA GLN A 40 -15.47 5.37 19.42
C GLN A 40 -13.95 5.39 19.35
N TRP A 41 -13.38 5.09 18.20
CA TRP A 41 -11.93 5.14 17.98
C TRP A 41 -11.39 6.58 18.15
N ALA A 42 -12.00 7.57 17.50
CA ALA A 42 -11.57 8.96 17.55
C ALA A 42 -11.65 9.56 18.96
N ASN A 43 -12.61 9.11 19.78
CA ASN A 43 -12.73 9.52 21.18
C ASN A 43 -11.73 8.81 22.10
N SER A 44 -11.12 7.73 21.67
CA SER A 44 -10.25 6.88 22.49
C SER A 44 -8.76 7.13 22.28
N ILE A 45 -8.37 7.82 21.21
CA ILE A 45 -6.98 8.04 20.85
C ILE A 45 -6.79 9.42 20.20
N GLU A 46 -5.76 10.12 20.60
CA GLU A 46 -5.34 11.33 19.90
C GLU A 46 -4.62 10.98 18.60
N LEU A 47 -4.89 11.73 17.54
CA LEU A 47 -4.34 11.44 16.21
C LEU A 47 -2.81 11.44 16.16
N ASP A 48 -2.18 12.22 17.05
CA ASP A 48 -0.71 12.28 17.17
C ASP A 48 -0.09 11.04 17.80
N ASN A 49 -0.89 10.24 18.51
CA ASN A 49 -0.48 9.01 19.20
C ASN A 49 -0.86 7.74 18.45
N VAL A 50 -1.30 7.87 17.18
CA VAL A 50 -1.71 6.73 16.35
C VAL A 50 -0.48 5.93 15.91
N ASP A 51 -0.51 4.62 16.11
CA ASP A 51 0.54 3.71 15.67
C ASP A 51 0.68 3.68 14.13
N THR A 52 1.86 3.26 13.65
CA THR A 52 2.20 3.27 12.22
C THR A 52 1.22 2.44 11.37
N ALA A 53 0.74 1.30 11.89
CA ALA A 53 -0.19 0.44 11.15
C ALA A 53 -1.56 1.12 10.99
N SER A 54 -2.09 1.67 12.08
CA SER A 54 -3.33 2.45 12.10
C SER A 54 -3.22 3.71 11.24
N HIS A 55 -2.08 4.41 11.28
CA HIS A 55 -1.85 5.60 10.46
C HIS A 55 -1.98 5.32 8.96
N ARG A 56 -1.60 4.12 8.50
CA ARG A 56 -1.75 3.70 7.09
C ARG A 56 -3.21 3.56 6.64
N LEU A 57 -4.16 3.42 7.57
CA LEU A 57 -5.59 3.34 7.27
C LEU A 57 -6.27 4.71 7.20
N LEU A 58 -5.66 5.76 7.74
CA LEU A 58 -6.27 7.09 7.80
C LEU A 58 -6.66 7.69 6.44
N PRO A 59 -5.89 7.50 5.35
CA PRO A 59 -6.30 7.96 4.03
C PRO A 59 -7.60 7.29 3.55
N LEU A 60 -7.73 5.98 3.76
CA LEU A 60 -8.93 5.24 3.41
C LEU A 60 -10.12 5.65 4.29
N LEU A 61 -9.88 5.84 5.58
CA LEU A 61 -10.85 6.37 6.53
C LEU A 61 -11.37 7.75 6.06
N TYR A 62 -10.47 8.68 5.72
CA TYR A 62 -10.85 10.01 5.21
C TYR A 62 -11.82 9.91 4.03
N ARG A 63 -11.49 9.09 3.02
CA ARG A 63 -12.36 8.88 1.86
C ARG A 63 -13.75 8.38 2.28
N ASN A 64 -13.80 7.41 3.19
CA ASN A 64 -15.06 6.83 3.66
C ASN A 64 -15.91 7.86 4.42
N LEU A 65 -15.31 8.60 5.35
CA LEU A 65 -16.00 9.64 6.12
C LEU A 65 -16.51 10.76 5.23
N THR A 66 -15.71 11.20 4.25
CA THR A 66 -16.11 12.23 3.28
C THR A 66 -17.31 11.77 2.44
N ARG A 67 -17.31 10.50 1.99
CA ARG A 67 -18.44 9.94 1.22
C ARG A 67 -19.73 9.86 2.02
N GLN A 68 -19.63 9.75 3.34
CA GLN A 68 -20.77 9.71 4.25
C GLN A 68 -21.18 11.10 4.79
N GLY A 69 -20.51 12.17 4.31
CA GLY A 69 -20.81 13.54 4.73
C GLY A 69 -20.50 13.82 6.20
N VAL A 70 -19.52 13.12 6.78
CA VAL A 70 -19.12 13.32 8.17
C VAL A 70 -18.37 14.63 8.32
N GLU A 71 -18.83 15.47 9.25
CA GLU A 71 -18.16 16.68 9.68
C GLU A 71 -17.50 16.46 11.05
N HIS A 72 -16.23 16.81 11.18
CA HIS A 72 -15.45 16.68 12.42
C HIS A 72 -14.21 17.59 12.37
N PRO A 73 -13.75 18.15 13.50
CA PRO A 73 -12.57 19.02 13.53
C PRO A 73 -11.30 18.40 12.91
N ASP A 74 -11.10 17.09 13.04
CA ASP A 74 -9.94 16.40 12.49
C ASP A 74 -10.03 16.09 10.98
N MET A 75 -11.14 16.41 10.31
CA MET A 75 -11.29 16.12 8.88
C MET A 75 -10.20 16.78 8.01
N ASP A 76 -9.76 17.99 8.37
CA ASP A 76 -8.68 18.65 7.64
C ASP A 76 -7.32 17.94 7.86
N ARG A 77 -7.08 17.36 9.03
CA ARG A 77 -5.89 16.55 9.32
C ARG A 77 -5.91 15.24 8.50
N TYR A 78 -7.04 14.52 8.47
CA TYR A 78 -7.21 13.33 7.63
C TYR A 78 -7.04 13.66 6.15
N LYS A 79 -7.59 14.79 5.70
CA LYS A 79 -7.41 15.30 4.34
C LYS A 79 -5.95 15.55 4.00
N GLY A 80 -5.21 16.14 4.94
CA GLY A 80 -3.77 16.37 4.79
C GLY A 80 -2.99 15.07 4.58
N ILE A 81 -3.30 14.04 5.39
CA ILE A 81 -2.69 12.71 5.29
C ILE A 81 -3.04 12.04 3.95
N TYR A 82 -4.32 12.10 3.54
CA TYR A 82 -4.77 11.58 2.24
C TYR A 82 -4.05 12.27 1.07
N ARG A 83 -3.96 13.61 1.06
CA ARG A 83 -3.30 14.38 -0.01
C ARG A 83 -1.80 14.08 -0.09
N ARG A 84 -1.14 13.94 1.05
CA ARG A 84 0.27 13.54 1.11
C ARG A 84 0.47 12.14 0.52
N THR A 85 -0.40 11.19 0.88
CA THR A 85 -0.39 9.83 0.35
C THR A 85 -0.61 9.84 -1.16
N TRP A 86 -1.61 10.59 -1.63
CA TRP A 86 -1.91 10.73 -3.06
C TRP A 86 -0.69 11.26 -3.84
N TYR A 87 -0.08 12.33 -3.35
CA TYR A 87 1.08 12.95 -4.01
C TYR A 87 2.28 11.99 -4.10
N ARG A 88 2.60 11.31 -3.00
CA ARG A 88 3.68 10.31 -2.99
C ARG A 88 3.41 9.15 -3.95
N ASN A 89 2.20 8.65 -3.95
CA ASN A 89 1.81 7.57 -4.84
C ASN A 89 1.82 8.02 -6.31
N GLN A 90 1.50 9.28 -6.64
CA GLN A 90 1.63 9.78 -8.02
C GLN A 90 3.08 9.68 -8.51
N ILE A 91 4.05 10.05 -7.68
CA ILE A 91 5.48 9.94 -8.02
C ILE A 91 5.85 8.47 -8.28
N LEU A 92 5.48 7.57 -7.36
CA LEU A 92 5.78 6.14 -7.49
C LEU A 92 5.09 5.52 -8.72
N MET A 93 3.83 5.86 -8.98
CA MET A 93 3.09 5.36 -10.13
C MET A 93 3.65 5.87 -11.46
N HIS A 94 4.16 7.11 -11.50
CA HIS A 94 4.85 7.62 -12.69
C HIS A 94 6.14 6.83 -12.97
N LYS A 95 6.93 6.54 -11.94
CA LYS A 95 8.14 5.72 -12.07
C LYS A 95 7.82 4.28 -12.46
N LEU A 96 6.83 3.67 -11.82
CA LEU A 96 6.33 2.35 -12.20
C LEU A 96 5.92 2.31 -13.69
N GLN A 97 5.20 3.31 -14.17
CA GLN A 97 4.79 3.39 -15.57
C GLN A 97 6.02 3.45 -16.50
N SER A 98 7.06 4.18 -16.13
CA SER A 98 8.32 4.25 -16.88
C SER A 98 9.01 2.89 -16.94
N VAL A 99 9.14 2.19 -15.81
CA VAL A 99 9.75 0.85 -15.74
C VAL A 99 8.95 -0.17 -16.56
N VAL A 100 7.64 -0.24 -16.35
CA VAL A 100 6.77 -1.17 -17.08
C VAL A 100 6.77 -0.89 -18.59
N GLY A 101 6.77 0.39 -18.97
CA GLY A 101 6.87 0.80 -20.37
C GLY A 101 8.21 0.40 -21.00
N MET A 102 9.31 0.57 -20.29
CA MET A 102 10.64 0.14 -20.73
C MET A 102 10.70 -1.39 -20.91
N LEU A 103 10.25 -2.16 -19.93
CA LEU A 103 10.22 -3.62 -19.99
C LEU A 103 9.31 -4.11 -21.13
N GLY A 104 8.13 -3.52 -21.27
CA GLY A 104 7.18 -3.83 -22.34
C GLY A 104 7.75 -3.57 -23.75
N SER A 105 8.54 -2.49 -23.94
CA SER A 105 9.21 -2.22 -25.22
C SER A 105 10.25 -3.29 -25.60
N HIS A 106 10.74 -4.06 -24.64
CA HIS A 106 11.64 -5.19 -24.81
C HIS A 106 10.92 -6.55 -24.73
N GLN A 107 9.58 -6.55 -24.84
CA GLN A 107 8.75 -7.76 -24.80
C GLN A 107 8.89 -8.57 -23.52
N ILE A 108 9.13 -7.90 -22.41
CA ILE A 108 9.19 -8.50 -21.08
C ILE A 108 7.83 -8.31 -20.39
N ASP A 109 7.12 -9.40 -20.17
CA ASP A 109 5.85 -9.40 -19.45
C ASP A 109 6.09 -9.03 -17.99
N THR A 110 5.23 -8.12 -17.46
CA THR A 110 5.37 -7.60 -16.11
C THR A 110 4.04 -7.72 -15.36
N MET A 111 4.07 -8.28 -14.15
CA MET A 111 2.92 -8.32 -13.27
C MET A 111 3.15 -7.36 -12.09
N LEU A 112 2.19 -6.48 -11.85
CA LEU A 112 2.19 -5.62 -10.66
C LEU A 112 1.83 -6.42 -9.41
N LEU A 113 2.52 -6.16 -8.31
CA LEU A 113 2.29 -6.82 -7.03
C LEU A 113 1.89 -5.82 -5.95
N LYS A 114 1.47 -6.32 -4.80
CA LYS A 114 1.23 -5.60 -3.53
C LYS A 114 0.44 -4.28 -3.69
N GLY A 115 1.07 -3.15 -3.31
CA GLY A 115 0.44 -1.83 -3.23
C GLY A 115 0.01 -1.29 -4.58
N SER A 116 0.86 -1.38 -5.58
CA SER A 116 0.61 -0.92 -6.95
C SER A 116 -0.55 -1.67 -7.61
N ALA A 117 -0.56 -3.01 -7.49
CA ALA A 117 -1.67 -3.83 -7.99
C ALA A 117 -3.00 -3.47 -7.32
N MET A 118 -2.99 -3.24 -6.00
CA MET A 118 -4.19 -2.86 -5.26
C MET A 118 -4.71 -1.48 -5.66
N ILE A 119 -3.83 -0.50 -5.89
CA ILE A 119 -4.24 0.84 -6.31
C ILE A 119 -4.86 0.81 -7.71
N VAL A 120 -4.23 0.13 -8.65
CA VAL A 120 -4.69 0.07 -10.04
C VAL A 120 -5.94 -0.80 -10.19
N GLY A 121 -5.90 -2.01 -9.62
CA GLY A 121 -6.92 -3.02 -9.86
C GLY A 121 -8.11 -3.00 -8.89
N TYR A 122 -7.96 -2.44 -7.70
CA TYR A 122 -8.97 -2.56 -6.66
C TYR A 122 -9.50 -1.22 -6.14
N TYR A 123 -8.62 -0.33 -5.71
CA TYR A 123 -9.07 0.93 -5.10
C TYR A 123 -9.50 1.98 -6.13
N ALA A 124 -8.85 2.00 -7.29
CA ALA A 124 -8.96 3.04 -8.32
C ALA A 124 -8.82 4.48 -7.76
N ASP A 125 -8.01 4.62 -6.72
CA ASP A 125 -7.81 5.87 -5.97
C ASP A 125 -6.39 5.84 -5.37
N HIS A 126 -5.53 6.73 -5.84
CA HIS A 126 -4.12 6.78 -5.45
C HIS A 126 -3.90 7.32 -4.03
N GLY A 127 -4.92 7.92 -3.42
CA GLY A 127 -4.79 8.54 -2.10
C GLY A 127 -5.08 7.62 -0.92
N VAL A 128 -5.69 6.46 -1.14
CA VAL A 128 -6.27 5.65 -0.05
C VAL A 128 -5.32 4.64 0.58
N ARG A 129 -4.23 4.30 -0.09
CA ARG A 129 -3.26 3.31 0.37
C ARG A 129 -1.84 3.86 0.28
N SER A 130 -1.20 4.06 1.43
CA SER A 130 0.21 4.48 1.46
C SER A 130 1.12 3.39 0.87
N MET A 131 1.98 3.79 -0.06
CA MET A 131 3.10 2.99 -0.58
C MET A 131 4.42 3.71 -0.29
N ASN A 132 5.48 2.95 -0.08
CA ASN A 132 6.85 3.47 -0.01
C ASN A 132 7.64 3.08 -1.27
N ASP A 133 7.27 1.97 -1.88
CA ASP A 133 7.87 1.27 -3.00
C ASP A 133 6.79 0.74 -3.94
N PHE A 134 7.21 0.18 -5.04
CA PHE A 134 6.36 -0.68 -5.87
C PHE A 134 7.08 -1.99 -6.15
N ASP A 135 6.31 -3.05 -6.36
CA ASP A 135 6.83 -4.39 -6.61
C ASP A 135 6.31 -4.88 -7.96
N ILE A 136 7.20 -5.51 -8.71
CA ILE A 136 6.88 -6.13 -9.98
C ILE A 136 7.38 -7.57 -10.01
N LEU A 137 6.70 -8.41 -10.76
CA LEU A 137 7.13 -9.77 -11.05
C LEU A 137 7.41 -9.90 -12.55
N VAL A 138 8.54 -10.50 -12.88
CA VAL A 138 8.97 -10.76 -14.27
C VAL A 138 9.26 -12.24 -14.46
N PRO A 139 9.19 -12.77 -15.72
CA PRO A 139 9.51 -14.16 -15.98
C PRO A 139 10.98 -14.48 -15.60
N VAL A 140 11.18 -15.59 -14.89
CA VAL A 140 12.51 -15.99 -14.39
C VAL A 140 13.57 -16.13 -15.48
N HIS A 141 13.17 -16.53 -16.69
CA HIS A 141 14.09 -16.68 -17.81
C HIS A 141 14.52 -15.35 -18.44
N GLN A 142 13.85 -14.23 -18.13
CA GLN A 142 14.16 -12.87 -18.60
C GLN A 142 14.81 -11.99 -17.52
N VAL A 143 15.05 -12.51 -16.32
CA VAL A 143 15.60 -11.74 -15.19
C VAL A 143 16.93 -11.08 -15.54
N HIS A 144 17.82 -11.74 -16.28
CA HIS A 144 19.10 -11.16 -16.69
C HIS A 144 18.94 -9.97 -17.62
N ASP A 145 17.99 -10.03 -18.54
CA ASP A 145 17.69 -8.94 -19.48
C ASP A 145 17.10 -7.74 -18.70
N VAL A 146 16.20 -8.00 -17.75
CA VAL A 146 15.62 -6.97 -16.87
C VAL A 146 16.73 -6.24 -16.10
N ILE A 147 17.65 -6.97 -15.49
CA ILE A 147 18.74 -6.38 -14.72
C ILE A 147 19.67 -5.52 -15.60
N ASN A 148 20.01 -6.00 -16.78
CA ASN A 148 20.84 -5.26 -17.73
C ASN A 148 20.14 -3.97 -18.20
N LEU A 149 18.83 -4.03 -18.46
CA LEU A 149 18.03 -2.87 -18.83
C LEU A 149 17.96 -1.84 -17.71
N LEU A 150 17.68 -2.29 -16.49
CA LEU A 150 17.64 -1.42 -15.32
C LEU A 150 19.01 -0.79 -15.04
N ALA A 151 20.09 -1.57 -15.10
CA ALA A 151 21.46 -1.06 -14.91
C ALA A 151 21.90 -0.04 -15.97
N SER A 152 21.29 -0.06 -17.16
CA SER A 152 21.53 0.94 -18.22
C SER A 152 20.65 2.18 -18.08
N SER A 153 19.78 2.24 -17.11
CA SER A 153 18.86 3.33 -16.82
C SER A 153 19.23 4.10 -15.54
N GLU A 154 18.30 4.80 -14.93
CA GLU A 154 18.49 5.51 -13.65
C GLU A 154 18.45 4.59 -12.42
N TRP A 155 18.18 3.29 -12.59
CA TRP A 155 17.98 2.35 -11.50
C TRP A 155 19.25 1.62 -11.11
N HIS A 156 19.59 1.64 -9.83
CA HIS A 156 20.79 1.02 -9.30
C HIS A 156 20.42 -0.01 -8.24
N THR A 157 21.20 -1.07 -8.16
CA THR A 157 21.11 -2.06 -7.08
C THR A 157 22.42 -2.07 -6.28
N GLU A 158 22.31 -2.31 -4.97
CA GLU A 158 23.47 -2.46 -4.08
C GLU A 158 24.29 -3.73 -4.38
N PHE A 159 23.78 -4.62 -5.23
CA PHE A 159 24.38 -5.93 -5.49
C PHE A 159 24.96 -6.03 -6.92
N PRO A 160 26.22 -5.61 -7.14
CA PRO A 160 26.83 -5.63 -8.46
C PRO A 160 27.06 -7.05 -9.03
N THR A 161 27.01 -8.10 -8.20
CA THR A 161 27.22 -9.49 -8.64
C THR A 161 25.90 -10.26 -8.70
N VAL A 162 25.02 -9.84 -9.58
CA VAL A 162 23.65 -10.33 -9.69
C VAL A 162 23.58 -11.80 -10.12
N ALA A 163 24.43 -12.23 -11.06
CA ALA A 163 24.33 -13.55 -11.70
C ALA A 163 24.44 -14.73 -10.73
N SER A 164 25.20 -14.60 -9.64
CA SER A 164 25.37 -15.66 -8.64
C SER A 164 24.25 -15.70 -7.60
N ARG A 165 23.56 -14.57 -7.37
CA ARG A 165 22.52 -14.45 -6.32
C ARG A 165 21.11 -14.78 -6.80
N ILE A 166 20.80 -14.61 -8.09
CA ILE A 166 19.47 -14.91 -8.66
C ILE A 166 18.97 -16.32 -8.31
N ARG A 167 19.89 -17.27 -8.14
CA ARG A 167 19.52 -18.65 -7.75
C ARG A 167 19.05 -18.79 -6.31
N PHE A 168 19.29 -17.78 -5.46
CA PHE A 168 19.08 -17.86 -4.00
C PHE A 168 18.23 -16.72 -3.45
N THR A 169 17.89 -15.73 -4.27
CA THR A 169 17.04 -14.59 -3.85
C THR A 169 15.72 -14.64 -4.59
N HIS A 170 14.64 -14.29 -3.87
CA HIS A 170 13.30 -14.21 -4.44
C HIS A 170 12.99 -12.83 -4.99
N SER A 171 13.81 -11.82 -4.64
CA SER A 171 13.61 -10.45 -5.01
C SER A 171 14.92 -9.68 -5.06
N MET A 172 14.93 -8.53 -5.72
CA MET A 172 16.08 -7.66 -5.85
C MET A 172 15.64 -6.20 -5.79
N LEU A 173 16.16 -5.49 -4.81
CA LEU A 173 15.89 -4.06 -4.62
C LEU A 173 16.64 -3.23 -5.65
N PHE A 174 15.92 -2.34 -6.31
CA PHE A 174 16.45 -1.28 -7.15
C PHE A 174 16.06 0.08 -6.58
N GLN A 175 16.97 1.03 -6.67
CA GLN A 175 16.79 2.38 -6.17
C GLN A 175 17.19 3.39 -7.25
N ASP A 176 16.44 4.49 -7.36
CA ASP A 176 16.82 5.62 -8.20
C ASP A 176 17.61 6.68 -7.42
N ALA A 177 18.16 7.67 -8.13
CA ALA A 177 18.89 8.78 -7.52
C ALA A 177 18.03 9.65 -6.56
N GLY A 178 16.71 9.55 -6.62
CA GLY A 178 15.77 10.25 -5.75
C GLY A 178 15.43 9.48 -4.47
N GLY A 179 15.99 8.28 -4.28
CA GLY A 179 15.72 7.41 -3.13
C GLY A 179 14.36 6.72 -3.19
N HIS A 180 13.81 6.49 -4.40
CA HIS A 180 12.62 5.68 -4.56
C HIS A 180 13.02 4.25 -4.87
N ASP A 181 12.37 3.33 -4.18
CA ASP A 181 12.67 1.90 -4.24
C ASP A 181 11.61 1.13 -5.04
N PHE A 182 12.05 0.04 -5.69
CA PHE A 182 11.16 -1.04 -6.13
C PHE A 182 11.83 -2.40 -6.07
N ASP A 183 11.00 -3.45 -6.05
CA ASP A 183 11.40 -4.85 -5.90
C ASP A 183 10.72 -5.74 -6.96
#